data_95623ebbefea7b332befe2ce51775cfe
#
_entry.id   95623ebbefea7b332befe2ce51775cfe
#
_cell.length_a   1.000
_cell.length_b   1.000
_cell.length_c   1.000
_cell.angle_alpha   90.00
_cell.angle_beta   90.00
_cell.angle_gamma   90.00
#
_symmetry.space_group_name_H-M   'P 1'
#
loop_
_entity.id
_entity.type
_entity.pdbx_description
1 polymer ?
#
loop_
_entity_poly.entity_id
_entity_poly.type
_entity_poly.pdbx_seq_one_letter_code
_entity_poly.pdbx_strand_id
1 'polypeptide(L)'
;MLKKLFGIAPKLESDGSYSPSKMALKMSVSAKTDFENISYKKYKGKKSKILVIFTEQKNLEMKNGKLFSTGNHPVEALLPMLHLRNAGFEFEIATPTGKPVVLEMWAYPTEDEEVEAIYEEHKSSFEKPMKLSDFIDTSFTKTESYAAVFVPGGHGAMIGIPEDLNVSKILNWAHENDLFTISLCHGPGSFLSTTLNNQKFIYEG
;
A
#
# COMPACT_ATOMS: atom_id res chain seq x y z
N MET A 1 3.31 -34.86 -7.09
CA MET A 1 1.98 -35.23 -6.55
C MET A 1 1.91 -35.08 -5.03
N LEU A 2 2.79 -35.71 -4.25
CA LEU A 2 2.83 -35.60 -2.77
C LEU A 2 2.86 -34.15 -2.22
N LYS A 3 3.71 -33.26 -2.78
CA LYS A 3 3.81 -31.85 -2.31
C LYS A 3 2.48 -31.08 -2.38
N LYS A 4 1.61 -31.39 -3.35
CA LYS A 4 0.27 -30.81 -3.44
C LYS A 4 -0.66 -31.36 -2.36
N LEU A 5 -0.54 -32.68 -2.07
CA LEU A 5 -1.36 -33.36 -1.07
C LEU A 5 -1.10 -32.81 0.35
N PHE A 6 0.15 -32.49 0.67
CA PHE A 6 0.54 -31.93 1.98
C PHE A 6 0.47 -30.40 2.06
N GLY A 7 -0.06 -29.72 1.04
CA GLY A 7 -0.19 -28.26 1.04
C GLY A 7 1.14 -27.48 1.02
N ILE A 8 2.25 -28.15 0.65
CA ILE A 8 3.60 -27.55 0.62
C ILE A 8 3.88 -26.85 -0.73
N ALA A 9 3.19 -27.29 -1.79
CA ALA A 9 3.37 -26.67 -3.10
C ALA A 9 2.66 -25.31 -3.17
N PRO A 10 3.27 -24.26 -3.81
CA PRO A 10 2.59 -23.03 -4.11
C PRO A 10 1.28 -23.28 -4.87
N LYS A 11 0.29 -22.44 -4.63
CA LYS A 11 -1.01 -22.51 -5.31
C LYS A 11 -0.90 -21.80 -6.66
N LEU A 12 -1.27 -22.51 -7.74
CA LEU A 12 -1.41 -21.90 -9.06
C LEU A 12 -2.75 -21.15 -9.11
N GLU A 13 -2.72 -19.87 -9.42
CA GLU A 13 -3.88 -19.02 -9.61
C GLU A 13 -4.40 -19.09 -11.05
N SER A 14 -5.61 -18.58 -11.27
CA SER A 14 -6.30 -18.64 -12.57
C SER A 14 -5.58 -17.87 -13.70
N ASP A 15 -4.78 -16.87 -13.33
CA ASP A 15 -3.98 -16.05 -14.26
C ASP A 15 -2.57 -16.61 -14.51
N GLY A 16 -2.27 -17.80 -14.02
CA GLY A 16 -0.97 -18.46 -14.19
C GLY A 16 0.09 -18.03 -13.16
N SER A 17 -0.21 -17.10 -12.29
CA SER A 17 0.68 -16.74 -11.19
C SER A 17 0.63 -17.76 -10.05
N TYR A 18 1.55 -17.63 -9.10
CA TYR A 18 1.62 -18.49 -7.92
C TYR A 18 1.46 -17.68 -6.64
N SER A 19 0.56 -18.08 -5.77
CA SER A 19 0.48 -17.62 -4.40
C SER A 19 1.19 -18.59 -3.43
N PRO A 20 1.47 -18.16 -2.18
CA PRO A 20 2.10 -19.03 -1.19
C PRO A 20 1.36 -20.33 -0.96
N SER A 21 2.08 -21.35 -0.53
CA SER A 21 1.47 -22.65 -0.20
C SER A 21 0.56 -22.54 1.02
N LYS A 22 -0.43 -23.44 1.14
CA LYS A 22 -1.31 -23.49 2.33
C LYS A 22 -0.54 -23.61 3.62
N MET A 23 0.56 -24.38 3.62
CA MET A 23 1.41 -24.56 4.79
C MET A 23 2.15 -23.26 5.14
N ALA A 24 2.70 -22.55 4.16
CA ALA A 24 3.35 -21.26 4.38
C ALA A 24 2.35 -20.23 4.95
N LEU A 25 1.15 -20.12 4.37
CA LEU A 25 0.11 -19.22 4.87
C LEU A 25 -0.28 -19.54 6.31
N LYS A 26 -0.47 -20.81 6.65
CA LYS A 26 -0.80 -21.23 8.02
C LYS A 26 0.28 -20.84 9.05
N MET A 27 1.53 -20.73 8.63
CA MET A 27 2.66 -20.38 9.50
C MET A 27 2.93 -18.89 9.59
N SER A 28 2.52 -18.09 8.60
CA SER A 28 2.94 -16.69 8.45
C SER A 28 1.81 -15.69 8.34
N VAL A 29 0.56 -16.15 8.17
CA VAL A 29 -0.61 -15.27 8.06
C VAL A 29 -1.56 -15.57 9.21
N SER A 30 -1.87 -14.54 10.01
CA SER A 30 -2.87 -14.63 11.05
C SER A 30 -4.26 -14.33 10.50
N ALA A 31 -5.27 -15.05 10.98
CA ALA A 31 -6.67 -14.80 10.65
C ALA A 31 -7.20 -13.51 11.31
N LYS A 32 -6.56 -13.07 12.40
CA LYS A 32 -6.81 -11.80 13.09
C LYS A 32 -5.52 -11.03 13.29
N THR A 33 -5.62 -9.70 13.36
CA THR A 33 -4.51 -8.83 13.75
C THR A 33 -4.46 -8.66 15.28
N ASP A 34 -3.36 -8.12 15.79
CA ASP A 34 -3.23 -7.69 17.18
C ASP A 34 -3.75 -6.24 17.35
N PHE A 35 -4.84 -5.89 16.65
CA PHE A 35 -5.40 -4.55 16.74
C PHE A 35 -5.88 -4.25 18.16
N GLU A 36 -5.37 -3.18 18.73
CA GLU A 36 -5.86 -2.61 19.98
C GLU A 36 -6.74 -1.40 19.69
N ASN A 37 -7.97 -1.43 20.20
CA ASN A 37 -8.90 -0.30 20.05
C ASN A 37 -8.48 0.86 21.00
N ILE A 38 -7.49 1.62 20.57
CA ILE A 38 -6.96 2.77 21.28
C ILE A 38 -7.86 3.98 21.04
N SER A 39 -8.24 4.67 22.12
CA SER A 39 -8.97 5.92 22.01
C SER A 39 -8.01 7.07 21.72
N TYR A 40 -8.09 7.62 20.51
CA TYR A 40 -7.32 8.79 20.11
C TYR A 40 -8.09 10.09 20.36
N LYS A 41 -7.36 11.14 20.78
CA LYS A 41 -7.87 12.50 20.64
C LYS A 41 -7.93 12.85 19.16
N LYS A 42 -9.14 12.99 18.61
CA LYS A 42 -9.32 13.29 17.20
C LYS A 42 -8.61 14.58 16.80
N TYR A 43 -7.81 14.51 15.77
CA TYR A 43 -7.21 15.69 15.14
C TYR A 43 -8.32 16.56 14.53
N LYS A 44 -8.23 17.87 14.74
CA LYS A 44 -9.20 18.87 14.25
C LYS A 44 -8.53 19.99 13.46
N GLY A 45 -7.27 19.82 13.12
CA GLY A 45 -6.51 20.80 12.32
C GLY A 45 -6.87 20.75 10.83
N LYS A 46 -6.32 21.68 10.09
CA LYS A 46 -6.55 21.78 8.64
C LYS A 46 -5.89 20.65 7.83
N LYS A 47 -4.71 20.19 8.28
CA LYS A 47 -3.96 19.09 7.62
C LYS A 47 -4.56 17.72 8.00
N SER A 48 -5.80 17.43 7.60
CA SER A 48 -6.49 16.19 7.97
C SER A 48 -6.39 15.09 6.91
N LYS A 49 -5.89 15.40 5.72
CA LYS A 49 -5.80 14.44 4.62
C LYS A 49 -4.46 13.71 4.58
N ILE A 50 -4.51 12.46 4.19
CA ILE A 50 -3.35 11.61 3.90
C ILE A 50 -3.53 11.06 2.48
N LEU A 51 -2.56 11.33 1.60
CA LEU A 51 -2.50 10.63 0.33
C LEU A 51 -1.94 9.23 0.56
N VAL A 52 -2.67 8.20 0.14
CA VAL A 52 -2.18 6.82 0.17
C VAL A 52 -1.88 6.35 -1.23
N ILE A 53 -0.62 6.03 -1.50
CA ILE A 53 -0.16 5.53 -2.80
C ILE A 53 -0.11 4.00 -2.75
N PHE A 54 -1.01 3.37 -3.47
CA PHE A 54 -1.08 1.91 -3.60
C PHE A 54 -0.49 1.43 -4.92
N THR A 55 0.01 0.20 -4.94
CA THR A 55 0.31 -0.47 -6.20
C THR A 55 -0.98 -0.95 -6.88
N GLU A 56 -0.96 -0.92 -8.20
CA GLU A 56 -1.94 -1.54 -9.11
C GLU A 56 -1.38 -2.80 -9.77
N GLN A 57 -0.17 -3.24 -9.35
CA GLN A 57 0.52 -4.39 -9.91
C GLN A 57 0.13 -5.66 -9.15
N LYS A 58 -0.23 -6.69 -9.92
CA LYS A 58 -0.70 -7.97 -9.37
C LYS A 58 0.38 -9.04 -9.33
N ASN A 59 1.33 -9.00 -10.24
CA ASN A 59 2.27 -10.09 -10.47
C ASN A 59 3.71 -9.59 -10.46
N LEU A 60 4.53 -10.24 -9.63
CA LEU A 60 5.98 -10.07 -9.62
C LEU A 60 6.64 -11.19 -10.42
N GLU A 61 7.40 -10.85 -11.44
CA GLU A 61 8.21 -11.81 -12.16
C GLU A 61 9.40 -12.26 -11.29
N MET A 62 9.46 -13.57 -11.03
CA MET A 62 10.55 -14.18 -10.27
C MET A 62 11.72 -14.54 -11.19
N LYS A 63 12.92 -14.65 -10.63
CA LYS A 63 14.16 -15.01 -11.36
C LYS A 63 14.05 -16.28 -12.24
N ASN A 64 13.13 -17.18 -11.95
CA ASN A 64 12.87 -18.41 -12.71
C ASN A 64 11.79 -18.24 -13.81
N GLY A 65 11.40 -17.00 -14.13
CA GLY A 65 10.39 -16.68 -15.14
C GLY A 65 8.94 -16.97 -14.72
N LYS A 66 8.69 -17.36 -13.47
CA LYS A 66 7.32 -17.54 -12.96
C LYS A 66 6.81 -16.26 -12.32
N LEU A 67 5.49 -16.08 -12.35
CA LEU A 67 4.84 -14.95 -11.73
C LEU A 67 4.42 -15.28 -10.29
N PHE A 68 4.76 -14.41 -9.35
CA PHE A 68 4.26 -14.45 -7.98
C PHE A 68 3.07 -13.51 -7.85
N SER A 69 1.94 -14.02 -7.37
CA SER A 69 0.74 -13.23 -7.11
C SER A 69 1.00 -12.29 -5.94
N THR A 70 0.96 -11.00 -6.18
CA THR A 70 1.33 -9.97 -5.22
C THR A 70 0.33 -8.80 -5.21
N GLY A 71 0.68 -7.72 -4.54
CA GLY A 71 -0.10 -6.52 -4.34
C GLY A 71 0.42 -5.74 -3.13
N ASN A 72 -0.44 -4.90 -2.57
CA ASN A 72 -0.20 -4.30 -1.26
C ASN A 72 -0.59 -5.31 -0.17
N HIS A 73 0.18 -5.38 0.92
CA HIS A 73 -0.16 -6.26 2.02
C HIS A 73 -1.37 -5.70 2.80
N PRO A 74 -2.48 -6.46 2.95
CA PRO A 74 -3.73 -5.94 3.52
C PRO A 74 -3.55 -5.35 4.92
N VAL A 75 -2.88 -6.07 5.82
CA VAL A 75 -2.69 -5.60 7.21
C VAL A 75 -1.79 -4.36 7.27
N GLU A 76 -0.73 -4.30 6.46
CA GLU A 76 0.20 -3.16 6.43
C GLU A 76 -0.42 -1.90 5.81
N ALA A 77 -1.49 -2.05 5.06
CA ALA A 77 -2.29 -0.93 4.55
C ALA A 77 -3.44 -0.57 5.49
N LEU A 78 -4.31 -1.54 5.77
CA LEU A 78 -5.60 -1.29 6.41
C LEU A 78 -5.48 -1.00 7.90
N LEU A 79 -4.55 -1.66 8.61
CA LEU A 79 -4.37 -1.44 10.04
C LEU A 79 -3.86 -0.03 10.37
N PRO A 80 -2.82 0.52 9.71
CA PRO A 80 -2.46 1.92 9.88
C PRO A 80 -3.58 2.89 9.48
N MET A 81 -4.31 2.60 8.38
CA MET A 81 -5.47 3.41 7.99
C MET A 81 -6.53 3.43 9.08
N LEU A 82 -6.82 2.28 9.71
CA LEU A 82 -7.78 2.18 10.81
C LEU A 82 -7.39 3.07 11.99
N HIS A 83 -6.12 3.03 12.43
CA HIS A 83 -5.61 3.88 13.51
C HIS A 83 -5.66 5.37 13.15
N LEU A 84 -5.23 5.73 11.93
CA LEU A 84 -5.23 7.10 11.45
C LEU A 84 -6.66 7.65 11.28
N ARG A 85 -7.60 6.84 10.75
CA ARG A 85 -9.02 7.19 10.70
C ARG A 85 -9.58 7.45 12.10
N ASN A 86 -9.27 6.59 13.06
CA ASN A 86 -9.69 6.76 14.46
C ASN A 86 -9.08 8.02 15.10
N ALA A 87 -7.89 8.42 14.66
CA ALA A 87 -7.26 9.68 15.04
C ALA A 87 -7.82 10.92 14.31
N GLY A 88 -8.74 10.76 13.36
CA GLY A 88 -9.43 11.86 12.68
C GLY A 88 -8.83 12.28 11.34
N PHE A 89 -8.05 11.41 10.70
CA PHE A 89 -7.53 11.65 9.35
C PHE A 89 -8.43 11.01 8.28
N GLU A 90 -8.42 11.61 7.10
CA GLU A 90 -9.13 11.17 5.88
C GLU A 90 -8.12 10.73 4.84
N PHE A 91 -8.54 9.83 3.94
CA PHE A 91 -7.64 9.28 2.93
C PHE A 91 -8.06 9.67 1.51
N GLU A 92 -7.08 10.08 0.73
CA GLU A 92 -7.17 10.10 -0.72
C GLU A 92 -6.35 8.94 -1.27
N ILE A 93 -7.02 8.03 -1.98
CA ILE A 93 -6.42 6.78 -2.47
C ILE A 93 -6.03 6.95 -3.92
N ALA A 94 -4.78 6.68 -4.23
CA ALA A 94 -4.24 6.82 -5.57
C ALA A 94 -3.37 5.62 -5.96
N THR A 95 -3.31 5.37 -7.28
CA THR A 95 -2.40 4.41 -7.91
C THR A 95 -1.67 5.09 -9.08
N PRO A 96 -0.55 4.56 -9.56
CA PRO A 96 0.23 5.18 -10.63
C PRO A 96 -0.59 5.60 -11.84
N THR A 97 -1.50 4.76 -12.33
CA THR A 97 -2.29 5.02 -13.54
C THR A 97 -3.80 5.13 -13.30
N GLY A 98 -4.27 5.03 -12.05
CA GLY A 98 -5.70 5.04 -11.70
C GLY A 98 -6.40 3.69 -11.88
N LYS A 99 -5.65 2.61 -12.08
CA LYS A 99 -6.21 1.25 -12.06
C LYS A 99 -6.53 0.82 -10.63
N PRO A 100 -7.46 -0.12 -10.45
CA PRO A 100 -7.82 -0.61 -9.11
C PRO A 100 -6.61 -1.01 -8.26
N VAL A 101 -6.72 -0.74 -6.98
CA VAL A 101 -5.75 -1.20 -5.98
C VAL A 101 -5.70 -2.73 -5.97
N VAL A 102 -4.50 -3.27 -5.94
CA VAL A 102 -4.29 -4.71 -5.82
C VAL A 102 -3.81 -5.04 -4.40
N LEU A 103 -4.53 -5.92 -3.72
CA LEU A 103 -4.15 -6.45 -2.42
C LEU A 103 -3.69 -7.91 -2.53
N GLU A 104 -2.75 -8.30 -1.67
CA GLU A 104 -2.35 -9.70 -1.46
C GLU A 104 -3.45 -10.44 -0.68
N MET A 105 -4.59 -10.74 -1.33
CA MET A 105 -5.78 -11.31 -0.67
C MET A 105 -5.50 -12.65 0.02
N TRP A 106 -4.43 -13.33 -0.33
CA TRP A 106 -3.98 -14.53 0.39
C TRP A 106 -3.41 -14.22 1.79
N ALA A 107 -3.07 -12.94 2.08
CA ALA A 107 -2.63 -12.45 3.38
C ALA A 107 -3.74 -11.69 4.14
N TYR A 108 -4.98 -11.71 3.64
CA TYR A 108 -6.08 -10.99 4.26
C TYR A 108 -6.50 -11.64 5.59
N PRO A 109 -6.64 -10.86 6.70
CA PRO A 109 -7.04 -11.39 8.00
C PRO A 109 -8.57 -11.62 8.04
N THR A 110 -9.00 -12.79 7.59
CA THR A 110 -10.42 -13.12 7.30
C THR A 110 -11.36 -13.16 8.51
N GLU A 111 -10.85 -13.11 9.72
CA GLU A 111 -11.62 -13.12 10.97
C GLU A 111 -11.50 -11.79 11.74
N ASP A 112 -10.95 -10.74 11.11
CA ASP A 112 -10.75 -9.43 11.73
C ASP A 112 -11.83 -8.44 11.26
N GLU A 113 -12.84 -8.26 12.09
CA GLU A 113 -14.00 -7.40 11.77
C GLU A 113 -13.62 -5.92 11.62
N GLU A 114 -12.60 -5.45 12.35
CA GLU A 114 -12.15 -4.05 12.28
C GLU A 114 -11.40 -3.77 10.96
N VAL A 115 -10.60 -4.73 10.52
CA VAL A 115 -9.92 -4.64 9.21
C VAL A 115 -10.92 -4.77 8.07
N GLU A 116 -11.92 -5.63 8.21
CA GLU A 116 -13.02 -5.72 7.23
C GLU A 116 -13.80 -4.41 7.15
N ALA A 117 -14.11 -3.79 8.28
CA ALA A 117 -14.86 -2.53 8.33
C ALA A 117 -14.12 -1.39 7.58
N ILE A 118 -12.81 -1.21 7.81
CA ILE A 118 -12.03 -0.19 7.11
C ILE A 118 -11.87 -0.52 5.61
N TYR A 119 -11.77 -1.79 5.25
CA TYR A 119 -11.74 -2.22 3.85
C TYR A 119 -13.05 -1.86 3.12
N GLU A 120 -14.20 -2.23 3.67
CA GLU A 120 -15.51 -1.94 3.07
C GLU A 120 -15.79 -0.42 3.02
N GLU A 121 -15.36 0.36 4.02
CA GLU A 121 -15.45 1.82 4.03
C GLU A 121 -14.74 2.44 2.81
N HIS A 122 -13.58 1.89 2.39
CA HIS A 122 -12.77 2.43 1.29
C HIS A 122 -12.85 1.62 -0.02
N LYS A 123 -13.66 0.58 -0.09
CA LYS A 123 -13.77 -0.32 -1.24
C LYS A 123 -13.99 0.40 -2.57
N SER A 124 -14.91 1.36 -2.60
CA SER A 124 -15.16 2.14 -3.81
C SER A 124 -13.94 2.95 -4.27
N SER A 125 -13.15 3.44 -3.32
CA SER A 125 -11.91 4.16 -3.62
C SER A 125 -10.78 3.21 -4.04
N PHE A 126 -10.78 1.97 -3.55
CA PHE A 126 -9.85 0.93 -4.03
C PHE A 126 -10.18 0.46 -5.44
N GLU A 127 -11.48 0.39 -5.78
CA GLU A 127 -11.91 0.01 -7.13
C GLU A 127 -11.70 1.13 -8.16
N LYS A 128 -11.78 2.39 -7.73
CA LYS A 128 -11.65 3.58 -8.58
C LYS A 128 -10.73 4.62 -7.93
N PRO A 129 -9.45 4.31 -7.76
CA PRO A 129 -8.49 5.22 -7.15
C PRO A 129 -8.21 6.40 -8.07
N MET A 130 -7.71 7.48 -7.50
CA MET A 130 -7.20 8.61 -8.26
C MET A 130 -5.92 8.21 -8.99
N LYS A 131 -5.68 8.77 -10.17
CA LYS A 131 -4.40 8.67 -10.85
C LYS A 131 -3.41 9.66 -10.24
N LEU A 132 -2.14 9.28 -10.05
CA LEU A 132 -1.14 10.15 -9.45
C LEU A 132 -0.93 11.46 -10.22
N SER A 133 -1.04 11.46 -11.56
CA SER A 133 -0.97 12.71 -12.33
C SER A 133 -2.10 13.67 -11.98
N ASP A 134 -3.32 13.15 -11.77
CA ASP A 134 -4.49 13.98 -11.46
C ASP A 134 -4.36 14.57 -10.05
N PHE A 135 -3.76 13.81 -9.12
CA PHE A 135 -3.40 14.35 -7.81
C PHE A 135 -2.43 15.53 -7.93
N ILE A 136 -1.38 15.39 -8.75
CA ILE A 136 -0.39 16.45 -8.98
C ILE A 136 -1.09 17.69 -9.53
N ASP A 137 -1.94 17.53 -10.54
CA ASP A 137 -2.61 18.64 -11.22
C ASP A 137 -3.61 19.37 -10.32
N THR A 138 -4.22 18.70 -9.35
CA THR A 138 -5.33 19.26 -8.56
C THR A 138 -4.97 19.58 -7.11
N SER A 139 -3.92 18.98 -6.55
CA SER A 139 -3.68 18.96 -5.10
C SER A 139 -2.33 19.51 -4.64
N PHE A 140 -1.34 19.65 -5.53
CA PHE A 140 -0.02 20.20 -5.16
C PHE A 140 -0.07 21.62 -4.56
N THR A 141 -1.05 22.42 -4.93
CA THR A 141 -1.24 23.78 -4.37
C THR A 141 -2.00 23.78 -3.04
N LYS A 142 -2.45 22.62 -2.56
CA LYS A 142 -3.28 22.49 -1.34
C LYS A 142 -2.51 21.84 -0.19
N THR A 143 -1.23 22.14 -0.04
CA THR A 143 -0.35 21.55 0.98
C THR A 143 -0.89 21.68 2.40
N GLU A 144 -1.63 22.74 2.68
CA GLU A 144 -2.24 22.99 3.98
C GLU A 144 -3.38 22.00 4.34
N SER A 145 -3.82 21.19 3.38
CA SER A 145 -4.84 20.15 3.62
C SER A 145 -4.23 18.80 3.96
N TYR A 146 -2.95 18.55 3.64
CA TYR A 146 -2.31 17.25 3.80
C TYR A 146 -1.39 17.20 5.01
N ALA A 147 -1.50 16.10 5.76
CA ALA A 147 -0.60 15.75 6.86
C ALA A 147 0.55 14.87 6.39
N ALA A 148 0.27 13.94 5.49
CA ALA A 148 1.23 12.92 5.11
C ALA A 148 0.98 12.36 3.70
N VAL A 149 2.04 11.70 3.17
CA VAL A 149 1.97 10.70 2.11
C VAL A 149 2.26 9.34 2.74
N PHE A 150 1.41 8.36 2.47
CA PHE A 150 1.57 6.99 2.97
C PHE A 150 1.75 6.02 1.81
N VAL A 151 2.82 5.21 1.86
CA VAL A 151 3.07 4.11 0.92
C VAL A 151 3.09 2.81 1.72
N PRO A 152 2.01 2.01 1.68
CA PRO A 152 1.95 0.73 2.37
C PRO A 152 2.93 -0.29 1.78
N GLY A 153 3.17 -1.35 2.54
CA GLY A 153 4.00 -2.46 2.12
C GLY A 153 3.27 -3.47 1.24
N GLY A 154 3.85 -4.67 1.16
CA GLY A 154 3.53 -5.72 0.23
C GLY A 154 4.56 -5.78 -0.90
N HIS A 155 4.78 -6.97 -1.48
CA HIS A 155 5.79 -7.13 -2.52
C HIS A 155 5.47 -6.29 -3.78
N GLY A 156 4.19 -5.99 -4.01
CA GLY A 156 3.77 -5.14 -5.12
C GLY A 156 4.26 -3.70 -5.04
N ALA A 157 4.61 -3.21 -3.84
CA ALA A 157 5.20 -1.88 -3.66
C ALA A 157 6.60 -1.75 -4.30
N MET A 158 7.25 -2.88 -4.60
CA MET A 158 8.54 -2.92 -5.29
C MET A 158 8.41 -2.89 -6.82
N ILE A 159 7.19 -2.86 -7.37
CA ILE A 159 6.96 -2.99 -8.82
C ILE A 159 6.31 -1.70 -9.33
N GLY A 160 7.03 -0.97 -10.16
CA GLY A 160 6.55 0.23 -10.82
C GLY A 160 6.55 1.48 -9.95
N ILE A 161 6.34 1.37 -8.63
CA ILE A 161 6.38 2.51 -7.70
C ILE A 161 7.78 3.14 -7.59
N PRO A 162 8.88 2.35 -7.42
CA PRO A 162 10.22 2.93 -7.34
C PRO A 162 10.70 3.63 -8.62
N GLU A 163 10.13 3.26 -9.77
CA GLU A 163 10.47 3.80 -11.09
C GLU A 163 9.49 4.86 -11.58
N ASP A 164 8.46 5.19 -10.80
CA ASP A 164 7.41 6.12 -11.24
C ASP A 164 7.79 7.59 -10.96
N LEU A 165 7.80 8.41 -12.01
CA LEU A 165 8.14 9.84 -11.91
C LEU A 165 7.09 10.66 -11.14
N ASN A 166 5.83 10.24 -11.09
CA ASN A 166 4.82 10.95 -10.31
C ASN A 166 4.97 10.62 -8.83
N VAL A 167 5.34 9.38 -8.48
CA VAL A 167 5.74 9.02 -7.11
C VAL A 167 6.93 9.88 -6.68
N SER A 168 7.96 10.00 -7.52
CA SER A 168 9.10 10.88 -7.28
C SER A 168 8.67 12.32 -6.97
N LYS A 169 7.85 12.90 -7.84
CA LYS A 169 7.33 14.28 -7.66
C LYS A 169 6.57 14.44 -6.36
N ILE A 170 5.72 13.47 -6.01
CA ILE A 170 4.88 13.53 -4.81
C ILE A 170 5.73 13.40 -3.54
N LEU A 171 6.72 12.52 -3.52
CA LEU A 171 7.59 12.37 -2.35
C LEU A 171 8.51 13.59 -2.17
N ASN A 172 9.04 14.17 -3.26
CA ASN A 172 9.76 15.44 -3.18
C ASN A 172 8.85 16.57 -2.69
N TRP A 173 7.63 16.69 -3.24
CA TRP A 173 6.64 17.67 -2.80
C TRP A 173 6.33 17.52 -1.30
N ALA A 174 6.15 16.29 -0.81
CA ALA A 174 5.92 16.06 0.61
C ALA A 174 7.11 16.52 1.46
N HIS A 175 8.32 16.19 1.04
CA HIS A 175 9.55 16.58 1.73
C HIS A 175 9.74 18.12 1.74
N GLU A 176 9.56 18.79 0.60
CA GLU A 176 9.70 20.25 0.47
C GLU A 176 8.66 21.04 1.25
N ASN A 177 7.53 20.43 1.63
CA ASN A 177 6.42 21.08 2.35
C ASN A 177 6.27 20.57 3.80
N ASP A 178 7.29 19.92 4.36
CA ASP A 178 7.30 19.40 5.73
C ASP A 178 6.10 18.49 6.05
N LEU A 179 5.66 17.70 5.07
CA LEU A 179 4.66 16.66 5.27
C LEU A 179 5.33 15.37 5.76
N PHE A 180 4.62 14.61 6.58
CA PHE A 180 5.11 13.29 6.96
C PHE A 180 5.11 12.34 5.76
N THR A 181 6.12 11.47 5.70
CA THR A 181 6.13 10.31 4.83
C THR A 181 6.05 9.05 5.69
N ILE A 182 5.02 8.25 5.46
CA ILE A 182 4.76 7.01 6.19
C ILE A 182 5.00 5.87 5.21
N SER A 183 5.78 4.88 5.62
CA SER A 183 5.95 3.67 4.83
C SER A 183 6.28 2.48 5.72
N LEU A 184 5.89 1.28 5.26
CA LEU A 184 6.04 0.03 6.00
C LEU A 184 6.63 -1.05 5.09
N CYS A 185 7.36 -1.99 5.69
CA CYS A 185 7.87 -3.21 5.04
C CYS A 185 8.63 -2.93 3.74
N HIS A 186 8.00 -3.16 2.57
CA HIS A 186 8.55 -2.88 1.24
C HIS A 186 8.23 -1.45 0.71
N GLY A 187 7.32 -0.74 1.37
CA GLY A 187 6.95 0.64 1.03
C GLY A 187 8.13 1.61 0.93
N PRO A 188 9.17 1.52 1.79
CA PRO A 188 10.38 2.37 1.67
C PRO A 188 11.09 2.27 0.32
N GLY A 189 10.90 1.18 -0.44
CA GLY A 189 11.38 1.09 -1.82
C GLY A 189 10.90 2.23 -2.71
N SER A 190 9.74 2.83 -2.41
CA SER A 190 9.21 4.00 -3.12
C SER A 190 10.14 5.21 -3.10
N PHE A 191 10.94 5.37 -2.03
CA PHE A 191 11.88 6.49 -1.92
C PHE A 191 13.00 6.44 -2.96
N LEU A 192 13.28 5.28 -3.57
CA LEU A 192 14.21 5.18 -4.68
C LEU A 192 13.75 6.01 -5.89
N SER A 193 12.44 6.24 -6.04
CA SER A 193 11.91 7.10 -7.10
C SER A 193 12.48 8.53 -7.02
N THR A 194 12.83 9.01 -5.83
CA THR A 194 13.35 10.37 -5.65
C THR A 194 14.74 10.58 -6.26
N THR A 195 15.44 9.50 -6.59
CA THR A 195 16.74 9.56 -7.29
C THR A 195 16.61 9.56 -8.82
N LEU A 196 15.40 9.43 -9.34
CA LEU A 196 15.17 9.46 -10.78
C LEU A 196 15.62 10.81 -11.40
N ASN A 197 16.03 10.79 -12.66
CA ASN A 197 16.56 11.97 -13.35
C ASN A 197 17.79 12.60 -12.69
N ASN A 198 18.64 11.78 -12.06
CA ASN A 198 19.87 12.21 -11.36
C ASN A 198 19.62 13.18 -10.19
N GLN A 199 18.45 13.12 -9.58
CA GLN A 199 18.17 13.86 -8.36
C GLN A 199 18.87 13.21 -7.16
N LYS A 200 19.11 13.98 -6.12
CA LYS A 200 19.61 13.45 -4.86
C LYS A 200 18.49 12.74 -4.10
N PHE A 201 18.88 11.72 -3.34
CA PHE A 201 17.94 11.05 -2.45
C PHE A 201 17.45 12.03 -1.37
N ILE A 202 16.12 12.13 -1.18
CA ILE A 202 15.54 13.15 -0.28
C ILE A 202 15.95 13.02 1.18
N TYR A 203 16.45 11.87 1.60
CA TYR A 203 16.97 11.60 2.96
C TYR A 203 18.48 11.35 2.96
N GLU A 204 19.20 11.86 1.97
CA GLU A 204 20.68 11.87 1.98
C GLU A 204 21.17 12.81 3.10
N GLY A 205 21.72 12.23 4.17
CA GLY A 205 22.24 12.91 5.35
C GLY A 205 23.75 12.81 5.47
#